data_0be8fbec17234950ab80419c21b51f39
#
_entry.id   0be8fbec17234950ab80419c21b51f39
#
_cell.length_a   1.000
_cell.length_b   1.000
_cell.length_c   1.000
_cell.angle_alpha   90.00
_cell.angle_beta   90.00
_cell.angle_gamma   90.00
#
_symmetry.space_group_name_H-M   'P 1'
#
loop_
_entity.id
_entity.type
_entity.pdbx_description
1 polymer ?
#
loop_
_entity_poly.entity_id
_entity_poly.type
_entity_poly.pdbx_seq_one_letter_code
_entity_poly.pdbx_strand_id
1 'polypeptide(L)'
;MRVFVYSCRTFDEDPYFEQFSKEFGMELGICHEDPTLENADLAKGYDAISIITTKVDGALVERFHELGVKMISTRTIGYDHIDLETAKKLGVHVGNATYSPNCVADYAVMLMLMSIRKMKRIMQRAEMNDFSLPGIQGGEMANFTVGVIGTGRIGQTVIKDLSGFGCKIYAHDLY
;
A
#
# COMPACT_ATOMS: atom_id res chain seq x y z
N MET A 1 -19.50 -2.42 17.78
CA MET A 1 -18.11 -1.92 17.67
C MET A 1 -18.14 -0.58 16.97
N ARG A 2 -17.42 0.39 17.50
CA ARG A 2 -17.34 1.76 16.97
C ARG A 2 -15.98 1.95 16.34
N VAL A 3 -15.92 2.34 15.07
CA VAL A 3 -14.67 2.49 14.29
C VAL A 3 -14.60 3.89 13.73
N PHE A 4 -13.49 4.59 13.97
CA PHE A 4 -13.22 5.89 13.36
C PHE A 4 -12.22 5.75 12.22
N VAL A 5 -12.56 6.26 11.05
CA VAL A 5 -11.78 6.13 9.82
C VAL A 5 -11.14 7.47 9.49
N TYR A 6 -9.81 7.54 9.53
CA TYR A 6 -9.03 8.68 9.05
C TYR A 6 -8.59 8.48 7.60
N SER A 7 -8.26 9.58 6.92
CA SER A 7 -7.79 9.56 5.53
C SER A 7 -8.71 8.77 4.60
N CYS A 8 -10.04 8.81 4.86
CA CYS A 8 -11.00 8.08 4.04
C CYS A 8 -11.11 8.72 2.65
N ARG A 9 -10.96 7.92 1.61
CA ARG A 9 -11.02 8.40 0.23
C ARG A 9 -12.43 8.23 -0.31
N THR A 10 -13.02 9.35 -0.74
CA THR A 10 -14.41 9.38 -1.21
C THR A 10 -14.63 8.59 -2.50
N PHE A 11 -13.59 8.51 -3.37
CA PHE A 11 -13.73 7.93 -4.70
C PHE A 11 -13.67 6.40 -4.73
N ASP A 12 -13.07 5.75 -3.72
CA ASP A 12 -12.87 4.30 -3.72
C ASP A 12 -13.09 3.60 -2.37
N GLU A 13 -13.33 4.34 -1.26
CA GLU A 13 -13.48 3.74 0.07
C GLU A 13 -14.85 3.99 0.70
N ASP A 14 -15.44 5.18 0.59
CA ASP A 14 -16.71 5.53 1.22
C ASP A 14 -17.82 4.48 0.98
N PRO A 15 -18.07 4.00 -0.26
CA PRO A 15 -19.13 3.04 -0.51
C PRO A 15 -18.94 1.71 0.23
N TYR A 16 -17.69 1.28 0.38
CA TYR A 16 -17.36 0.03 1.07
C TYR A 16 -17.52 0.18 2.60
N PHE A 17 -17.10 1.31 3.16
CA PHE A 17 -17.31 1.58 4.58
C PHE A 17 -18.79 1.64 4.91
N GLU A 18 -19.61 2.28 4.09
CA GLU A 18 -21.08 2.29 4.25
C GLU A 18 -21.68 0.89 4.16
N GLN A 19 -21.27 0.09 3.17
CA GLN A 19 -21.73 -1.27 3.00
C GLN A 19 -21.39 -2.12 4.23
N PHE A 20 -20.13 -2.15 4.62
CA PHE A 20 -19.67 -3.01 5.70
C PHE A 20 -20.18 -2.56 7.07
N SER A 21 -20.40 -1.25 7.29
CA SER A 21 -21.00 -0.77 8.52
C SER A 21 -22.40 -1.35 8.72
N LYS A 22 -23.20 -1.42 7.66
CA LYS A 22 -24.54 -2.01 7.68
C LYS A 22 -24.47 -3.53 7.85
N GLU A 23 -23.57 -4.19 7.11
CA GLU A 23 -23.43 -5.65 7.12
C GLU A 23 -22.99 -6.18 8.49
N PHE A 24 -22.03 -5.50 9.13
CA PHE A 24 -21.47 -5.93 10.42
C PHE A 24 -22.03 -5.18 11.64
N GLY A 25 -23.00 -4.31 11.46
CA GLY A 25 -23.58 -3.51 12.54
C GLY A 25 -22.56 -2.62 13.25
N MET A 26 -21.64 -2.02 12.50
CA MET A 26 -20.62 -1.12 13.03
C MET A 26 -21.10 0.34 12.99
N GLU A 27 -20.79 1.09 14.03
CA GLU A 27 -20.92 2.55 14.04
C GLU A 27 -19.63 3.15 13.49
N LEU A 28 -19.72 3.96 12.43
CA LEU A 28 -18.57 4.62 11.80
C LEU A 28 -18.54 6.11 12.07
N GLY A 29 -17.34 6.63 12.40
CA GLY A 29 -16.97 8.02 12.20
C GLY A 29 -16.03 8.12 11.02
N ILE A 30 -16.17 9.13 10.18
CA ILE A 30 -15.33 9.29 8.98
C ILE A 30 -14.70 10.68 8.99
N CYS A 31 -13.39 10.72 8.74
CA CYS A 31 -12.60 11.91 8.50
C CYS A 31 -11.76 11.70 7.23
N HIS A 32 -11.76 12.71 6.36
CA HIS A 32 -10.97 12.63 5.12
C HIS A 32 -9.53 13.15 5.29
N GLU A 33 -9.26 13.77 6.44
CA GLU A 33 -7.93 14.24 6.79
C GLU A 33 -7.09 13.14 7.44
N ASP A 34 -5.78 13.30 7.36
CA ASP A 34 -4.83 12.43 8.04
C ASP A 34 -4.91 12.59 9.56
N PRO A 35 -4.66 11.51 10.33
CA PRO A 35 -4.62 11.60 11.78
C PRO A 35 -3.44 12.46 12.25
N THR A 36 -3.73 13.40 13.15
CA THR A 36 -2.76 14.28 13.81
C THR A 36 -3.13 14.42 15.28
N LEU A 37 -2.22 14.97 16.11
CA LEU A 37 -2.54 15.26 17.51
C LEU A 37 -3.68 16.28 17.66
N GLU A 38 -3.86 17.16 16.67
CA GLU A 38 -4.88 18.21 16.67
C GLU A 38 -6.29 17.64 16.42
N ASN A 39 -6.41 16.61 15.58
CA ASN A 39 -7.68 15.99 15.23
C ASN A 39 -7.92 14.60 15.87
N ALA A 40 -6.98 14.12 16.70
CA ALA A 40 -7.08 12.81 17.34
C ALA A 40 -8.36 12.69 18.21
N ASP A 41 -8.83 13.79 18.78
CA ASP A 41 -10.01 13.83 19.65
C ASP A 41 -11.31 13.44 18.92
N LEU A 42 -11.32 13.46 17.60
CA LEU A 42 -12.45 12.94 16.79
C LEU A 42 -12.67 11.45 17.04
N ALA A 43 -11.63 10.71 17.39
CA ALA A 43 -11.72 9.28 17.71
C ALA A 43 -12.18 8.98 19.15
N LYS A 44 -12.53 10.00 19.94
CA LYS A 44 -12.97 9.82 21.33
C LYS A 44 -14.21 8.91 21.42
N GLY A 45 -14.07 7.85 22.20
CA GLY A 45 -15.14 6.88 22.43
C GLY A 45 -15.31 5.85 21.32
N TYR A 46 -14.42 5.80 20.33
CA TYR A 46 -14.37 4.72 19.36
C TYR A 46 -13.45 3.60 19.86
N ASP A 47 -13.81 2.35 19.55
CA ASP A 47 -13.06 1.16 19.95
C ASP A 47 -11.81 0.96 19.12
N ALA A 48 -11.87 1.32 17.83
CA ALA A 48 -10.81 1.16 16.86
C ALA A 48 -10.71 2.36 15.92
N ILE A 49 -9.50 2.57 15.37
CA ILE A 49 -9.29 3.50 14.27
C ILE A 49 -8.81 2.75 13.03
N SER A 50 -9.17 3.25 11.86
CA SER A 50 -8.68 2.80 10.57
C SER A 50 -7.90 3.92 9.90
N ILE A 51 -6.65 3.62 9.48
CA ILE A 51 -5.71 4.57 8.86
C ILE A 51 -5.19 4.00 7.53
N ILE A 52 -4.40 4.78 6.79
CA ILE A 52 -3.76 4.27 5.57
C ILE A 52 -2.22 4.37 5.68
N THR A 53 -1.58 5.39 5.18
CA THR A 53 -0.11 5.49 5.09
C THR A 53 0.50 6.55 6.00
N THR A 54 -0.33 7.31 6.70
CA THR A 54 0.13 8.40 7.56
C THR A 54 0.91 7.85 8.74
N LYS A 55 2.01 8.51 9.07
CA LYS A 55 2.83 8.15 10.22
C LYS A 55 2.05 8.34 11.52
N VAL A 56 1.96 7.27 12.30
CA VAL A 56 1.38 7.24 13.65
C VAL A 56 2.52 6.95 14.63
N ASP A 57 3.15 8.01 15.10
CA ASP A 57 4.24 7.93 16.07
C ASP A 57 3.75 7.63 17.50
N GLY A 58 4.68 7.49 18.43
CA GLY A 58 4.38 7.15 19.81
C GLY A 58 3.41 8.11 20.48
N ALA A 59 3.56 9.43 20.26
CA ALA A 59 2.69 10.44 20.86
C ALA A 59 1.23 10.30 20.37
N LEU A 60 1.06 10.00 19.08
CA LEU A 60 -0.27 9.81 18.51
C LEU A 60 -0.90 8.47 18.96
N VAL A 61 -0.09 7.40 19.11
CA VAL A 61 -0.55 6.13 19.72
C VAL A 61 -1.01 6.34 21.15
N GLU A 62 -0.22 7.07 21.97
CA GLU A 62 -0.56 7.41 23.36
C GLU A 62 -1.88 8.18 23.41
N ARG A 63 -2.03 9.19 22.55
CA ARG A 63 -3.26 9.97 22.48
C ARG A 63 -4.48 9.12 22.16
N PHE A 64 -4.39 8.24 21.16
CA PHE A 64 -5.49 7.34 20.81
C PHE A 64 -5.83 6.37 21.96
N HIS A 65 -4.82 5.87 22.66
CA HIS A 65 -5.03 5.03 23.85
C HIS A 65 -5.79 5.79 24.96
N GLU A 66 -5.40 7.03 25.26
CA GLU A 66 -6.10 7.89 26.23
C GLU A 66 -7.57 8.14 25.88
N LEU A 67 -7.88 8.22 24.58
CA LEU A 67 -9.21 8.38 24.07
C LEU A 67 -10.08 7.11 24.10
N GLY A 68 -9.47 5.96 24.48
CA GLY A 68 -10.14 4.67 24.62
C GLY A 68 -10.01 3.74 23.41
N VAL A 69 -9.20 4.11 22.42
CA VAL A 69 -8.92 3.26 21.25
C VAL A 69 -8.12 2.04 21.68
N LYS A 70 -8.58 0.86 21.28
CA LYS A 70 -7.96 -0.46 21.61
C LYS A 70 -7.27 -1.09 20.41
N MET A 71 -7.58 -0.62 19.20
CA MET A 71 -7.04 -1.19 17.96
C MET A 71 -6.77 -0.12 16.91
N ILE A 72 -5.62 -0.21 16.26
CA ILE A 72 -5.25 0.55 15.06
C ILE A 72 -5.20 -0.43 13.90
N SER A 73 -6.05 -0.23 12.90
CA SER A 73 -6.06 -1.02 11.67
C SER A 73 -5.54 -0.19 10.51
N THR A 74 -4.46 -0.62 9.86
CA THR A 74 -4.01 0.03 8.63
C THR A 74 -4.54 -0.68 7.40
N ARG A 75 -5.04 0.11 6.42
CA ARG A 75 -5.54 -0.38 5.13
C ARG A 75 -4.41 -0.67 4.13
N THR A 76 -3.21 -0.95 4.65
CA THR A 76 -1.99 -1.26 3.90
C THR A 76 -1.42 -2.62 4.31
N ILE A 77 -0.59 -3.22 3.45
CA ILE A 77 0.21 -4.40 3.82
C ILE A 77 1.35 -4.00 4.76
N GLY A 78 2.10 -2.94 4.40
CA GLY A 78 3.16 -2.39 5.23
C GLY A 78 2.58 -1.66 6.46
N TYR A 79 3.28 -1.73 7.57
CA TYR A 79 2.89 -1.11 8.84
C TYR A 79 4.04 -0.37 9.53
N ASP A 80 5.13 -0.11 8.82
CA ASP A 80 6.32 0.57 9.34
C ASP A 80 6.07 2.03 9.76
N HIS A 81 4.94 2.59 9.34
CA HIS A 81 4.49 3.93 9.70
C HIS A 81 3.81 4.00 11.07
N ILE A 82 3.64 2.87 11.78
CA ILE A 82 3.02 2.80 13.10
C ILE A 82 4.07 2.45 14.15
N ASP A 83 4.11 3.17 15.26
CA ASP A 83 4.97 2.84 16.40
C ASP A 83 4.42 1.62 17.15
N LEU A 84 4.92 0.44 16.74
CA LEU A 84 4.53 -0.84 17.33
C LEU A 84 5.02 -1.02 18.77
N GLU A 85 6.15 -0.40 19.16
CA GLU A 85 6.66 -0.53 20.51
C GLU A 85 5.75 0.17 21.51
N THR A 86 5.35 1.40 21.20
CA THR A 86 4.41 2.16 22.03
C THR A 86 3.05 1.48 22.05
N ALA A 87 2.51 1.02 20.88
CA ALA A 87 1.27 0.30 20.83
C ALA A 87 1.27 -0.96 21.72
N LYS A 88 2.35 -1.75 21.66
CA LYS A 88 2.52 -2.95 22.49
C LYS A 88 2.59 -2.63 23.99
N LYS A 89 3.32 -1.57 24.38
CA LYS A 89 3.42 -1.13 25.80
C LYS A 89 2.06 -0.74 26.38
N LEU A 90 1.21 -0.13 25.56
CA LEU A 90 -0.11 0.35 25.97
C LEU A 90 -1.22 -0.69 25.79
N GLY A 91 -0.91 -1.86 25.22
CA GLY A 91 -1.91 -2.89 24.92
C GLY A 91 -2.83 -2.55 23.76
N VAL A 92 -2.44 -1.62 22.89
CA VAL A 92 -3.17 -1.30 21.66
C VAL A 92 -2.82 -2.32 20.58
N HIS A 93 -3.83 -3.00 20.06
CA HIS A 93 -3.64 -3.97 18.98
C HIS A 93 -3.40 -3.26 17.65
N VAL A 94 -2.48 -3.78 16.85
CA VAL A 94 -2.23 -3.28 15.49
C VAL A 94 -2.52 -4.38 14.49
N GLY A 95 -3.36 -4.10 13.51
CA GLY A 95 -3.69 -4.99 12.40
C GLY A 95 -3.41 -4.34 11.06
N ASN A 96 -3.04 -5.13 10.07
CA ASN A 96 -2.79 -4.69 8.71
C ASN A 96 -3.69 -5.42 7.70
N ALA A 97 -3.78 -4.88 6.49
CA ALA A 97 -4.51 -5.51 5.40
C ALA A 97 -3.70 -6.65 4.76
N THR A 98 -4.41 -7.68 4.31
CA THR A 98 -3.82 -8.75 3.48
C THR A 98 -4.58 -8.84 2.17
N TYR A 99 -3.87 -8.71 1.05
CA TYR A 99 -4.42 -8.89 -0.29
C TYR A 99 -3.46 -9.68 -1.19
N SER A 100 -3.92 -10.01 -2.38
CA SER A 100 -3.11 -10.76 -3.35
C SER A 100 -1.84 -9.98 -3.72
N PRO A 101 -0.66 -10.60 -3.71
CA PRO A 101 0.58 -9.96 -4.14
C PRO A 101 0.62 -9.70 -5.65
N ASN A 102 -0.28 -10.33 -6.43
CA ASN A 102 -0.25 -10.29 -7.89
C ASN A 102 -0.38 -8.86 -8.43
N CYS A 103 -1.29 -8.05 -7.87
CA CYS A 103 -1.49 -6.69 -8.35
C CYS A 103 -0.20 -5.85 -8.33
N VAL A 104 0.58 -5.97 -7.26
CA VAL A 104 1.87 -5.25 -7.13
C VAL A 104 2.93 -5.88 -8.02
N ALA A 105 2.96 -7.21 -8.13
CA ALA A 105 3.90 -7.94 -8.98
C ALA A 105 3.66 -7.62 -10.46
N ASP A 106 2.42 -7.66 -10.93
CA ASP A 106 2.03 -7.30 -12.29
C ASP A 106 2.48 -5.88 -12.64
N TYR A 107 2.25 -4.93 -11.70
CA TYR A 107 2.67 -3.55 -11.88
C TYR A 107 4.20 -3.42 -11.97
N ALA A 108 4.95 -4.14 -11.15
CA ALA A 108 6.41 -4.15 -11.20
C ALA A 108 6.92 -4.70 -12.55
N VAL A 109 6.37 -5.83 -13.02
CA VAL A 109 6.72 -6.43 -14.32
C VAL A 109 6.36 -5.49 -15.47
N MET A 110 5.19 -4.85 -15.42
CA MET A 110 4.78 -3.84 -16.40
C MET A 110 5.80 -2.71 -16.47
N LEU A 111 6.23 -2.15 -15.33
CA LEU A 111 7.21 -1.06 -15.30
C LEU A 111 8.57 -1.49 -15.88
N MET A 112 9.01 -2.72 -15.60
CA MET A 112 10.23 -3.27 -16.21
C MET A 112 10.11 -3.33 -17.73
N LEU A 113 9.01 -3.89 -18.26
CA LEU A 113 8.75 -3.95 -19.69
C LEU A 113 8.66 -2.56 -20.31
N MET A 114 7.95 -1.63 -19.70
CA MET A 114 7.87 -0.25 -20.17
C MET A 114 9.24 0.42 -20.24
N SER A 115 10.10 0.17 -19.27
CA SER A 115 11.46 0.71 -19.22
C SER A 115 12.32 0.18 -20.36
N ILE A 116 12.47 -1.15 -20.48
CA ILE A 116 13.33 -1.78 -21.51
C ILE A 116 12.82 -1.55 -22.93
N ARG A 117 11.49 -1.36 -23.10
CA ARG A 117 10.86 -1.06 -24.39
C ARG A 117 10.73 0.43 -24.66
N LYS A 118 11.25 1.31 -23.77
CA LYS A 118 11.20 2.78 -23.90
C LYS A 118 9.79 3.35 -24.12
N MET A 119 8.79 2.72 -23.51
CA MET A 119 7.36 3.00 -23.75
C MET A 119 6.99 4.46 -23.52
N LYS A 120 7.53 5.12 -22.48
CA LYS A 120 7.28 6.55 -22.24
C LYS A 120 7.62 7.41 -23.46
N ARG A 121 8.77 7.15 -24.08
CA ARG A 121 9.23 7.91 -25.27
C ARG A 121 8.38 7.59 -26.49
N ILE A 122 7.98 6.33 -26.65
CA ILE A 122 7.12 5.91 -27.75
C ILE A 122 5.74 6.58 -27.65
N MET A 123 5.14 6.59 -26.46
CA MET A 123 3.84 7.23 -26.23
C MET A 123 3.91 8.75 -26.52
N GLN A 124 4.92 9.45 -26.01
CA GLN A 124 5.11 10.88 -26.27
C GLN A 124 5.27 11.21 -27.76
N ARG A 125 5.98 10.35 -28.51
CA ARG A 125 6.09 10.52 -29.97
C ARG A 125 4.79 10.23 -30.69
N ALA A 126 4.06 9.21 -30.28
CA ALA A 126 2.76 8.86 -30.86
C ALA A 126 1.74 10.01 -30.75
N GLU A 127 1.75 10.76 -29.64
CA GLU A 127 0.94 11.96 -29.44
C GLU A 127 1.25 13.06 -30.46
N MET A 128 2.49 13.09 -30.97
CA MET A 128 2.96 14.02 -32.01
C MET A 128 2.90 13.42 -33.43
N ASN A 129 2.26 12.27 -33.61
CA ASN A 129 2.24 11.50 -34.85
C ASN A 129 3.65 11.15 -35.40
N ASP A 130 4.66 11.04 -34.52
CA ASP A 130 6.00 10.59 -34.87
C ASP A 130 6.14 9.08 -34.62
N PHE A 131 6.09 8.29 -35.67
CA PHE A 131 6.25 6.84 -35.64
C PHE A 131 7.63 6.39 -36.12
N SER A 132 8.59 7.30 -36.16
CA SER A 132 9.96 7.00 -36.57
C SER A 132 10.69 6.09 -35.58
N LEU A 133 11.55 5.19 -36.08
CA LEU A 133 12.28 4.19 -35.26
C LEU A 133 13.54 4.72 -34.55
N PRO A 134 14.27 5.75 -35.05
CA PRO A 134 15.52 6.15 -34.42
C PRO A 134 15.38 6.49 -32.93
N GLY A 135 16.20 5.83 -32.10
CA GLY A 135 16.29 6.10 -30.65
C GLY A 135 15.19 5.48 -29.79
N ILE A 136 14.24 4.73 -30.39
CA ILE A 136 13.20 4.00 -29.63
C ILE A 136 13.43 2.48 -29.59
N GLN A 137 14.53 1.99 -30.12
CA GLN A 137 14.87 0.57 -30.04
C GLN A 137 14.98 0.15 -28.57
N GLY A 138 14.19 -0.84 -28.19
CA GLY A 138 14.21 -1.47 -26.88
C GLY A 138 14.94 -2.80 -26.89
N GLY A 139 15.01 -3.45 -25.74
CA GLY A 139 15.56 -4.79 -25.59
C GLY A 139 14.46 -5.84 -25.35
N GLU A 140 14.85 -7.10 -25.39
CA GLU A 140 14.03 -8.25 -25.02
C GLU A 140 14.33 -8.64 -23.57
N MET A 141 13.28 -8.89 -22.75
CA MET A 141 13.45 -9.24 -21.34
C MET A 141 14.41 -10.41 -21.13
N ALA A 142 14.38 -11.41 -21.99
CA ALA A 142 15.28 -12.59 -21.95
C ALA A 142 16.78 -12.22 -21.93
N ASN A 143 17.15 -11.09 -22.49
CA ASN A 143 18.54 -10.64 -22.57
C ASN A 143 18.99 -9.80 -21.37
N PHE A 144 18.10 -9.59 -20.40
CA PHE A 144 18.40 -8.82 -19.19
C PHE A 144 18.64 -9.72 -17.98
N THR A 145 19.36 -9.15 -17.03
CA THR A 145 19.46 -9.69 -15.67
C THR A 145 18.64 -8.82 -14.73
N VAL A 146 17.75 -9.44 -13.98
CA VAL A 146 16.88 -8.77 -13.02
C VAL A 146 17.34 -9.08 -11.60
N GLY A 147 17.52 -8.05 -10.78
CA GLY A 147 17.76 -8.18 -9.34
C GLY A 147 16.46 -7.97 -8.58
N VAL A 148 16.11 -8.88 -7.67
CA VAL A 148 14.97 -8.77 -6.77
C VAL A 148 15.49 -8.68 -5.35
N ILE A 149 15.27 -7.54 -4.69
CA ILE A 149 15.60 -7.30 -3.29
C ILE A 149 14.33 -7.42 -2.46
N GLY A 150 14.31 -8.36 -1.54
CA GLY A 150 13.12 -8.77 -0.80
C GLY A 150 12.41 -9.94 -1.48
N THR A 151 12.47 -11.14 -0.87
CA THR A 151 11.83 -12.36 -1.39
C THR A 151 10.62 -12.78 -0.56
N GLY A 152 9.91 -11.81 0.02
CA GLY A 152 8.60 -12.00 0.62
C GLY A 152 7.53 -12.32 -0.43
N ARG A 153 6.27 -12.31 -0.06
CA ARG A 153 5.14 -12.70 -0.94
C ARG A 153 5.15 -11.98 -2.30
N ILE A 154 5.41 -10.67 -2.32
CA ILE A 154 5.45 -9.87 -3.55
C ILE A 154 6.69 -10.24 -4.39
N GLY A 155 7.88 -10.26 -3.78
CA GLY A 155 9.13 -10.58 -4.49
C GLY A 155 9.10 -11.98 -5.10
N GLN A 156 8.59 -12.98 -4.39
CA GLN A 156 8.40 -14.34 -4.92
C GLN A 156 7.45 -14.37 -6.12
N THR A 157 6.37 -13.57 -6.06
CA THR A 157 5.42 -13.47 -7.19
C THR A 157 6.09 -12.84 -8.40
N VAL A 158 6.83 -11.73 -8.21
CA VAL A 158 7.62 -11.10 -9.30
C VAL A 158 8.59 -12.09 -9.93
N ILE A 159 9.31 -12.88 -9.12
CA ILE A 159 10.26 -13.91 -9.61
C ILE A 159 9.51 -14.95 -10.44
N LYS A 160 8.37 -15.42 -9.96
CA LYS A 160 7.53 -16.38 -10.67
C LYS A 160 7.08 -15.85 -12.03
N ASP A 161 6.57 -14.60 -12.07
CA ASP A 161 6.07 -13.98 -13.29
C ASP A 161 7.20 -13.74 -14.30
N LEU A 162 8.37 -13.30 -13.81
CA LEU A 162 9.56 -13.10 -14.65
C LEU A 162 10.14 -14.41 -15.22
N SER A 163 9.91 -15.54 -14.58
CA SER A 163 10.44 -16.82 -15.04
C SER A 163 9.99 -17.18 -16.45
N GLY A 164 8.79 -16.77 -16.85
CA GLY A 164 8.24 -16.99 -18.18
C GLY A 164 8.96 -16.19 -19.29
N PHE A 165 9.69 -15.15 -18.95
CA PHE A 165 10.46 -14.36 -19.92
C PHE A 165 11.86 -14.92 -20.23
N GLY A 166 12.34 -15.89 -19.45
CA GLY A 166 13.65 -16.50 -19.66
C GLY A 166 14.84 -15.59 -19.29
N CYS A 167 14.61 -14.49 -18.58
CA CYS A 167 15.67 -13.62 -18.09
C CYS A 167 16.43 -14.26 -16.93
N LYS A 168 17.67 -13.82 -16.70
CA LYS A 168 18.43 -14.20 -15.52
C LYS A 168 17.94 -13.43 -14.30
N ILE A 169 17.65 -14.14 -13.20
CA ILE A 169 17.14 -13.53 -11.98
C ILE A 169 18.14 -13.78 -10.84
N TYR A 170 18.50 -12.71 -10.14
CA TYR A 170 19.19 -12.76 -8.85
C TYR A 170 18.23 -12.24 -7.77
N ALA A 171 18.15 -12.98 -6.69
CA ALA A 171 17.31 -12.61 -5.55
C ALA A 171 18.16 -12.45 -4.29
N HIS A 172 17.82 -11.49 -3.46
CA HIS A 172 18.44 -11.24 -2.17
C HIS A 172 17.39 -10.91 -1.12
N ASP A 173 17.55 -11.47 0.08
CA ASP A 173 16.77 -11.13 1.26
C ASP A 173 17.68 -11.10 2.49
N LEU A 174 17.25 -10.44 3.53
CA LEU A 174 17.95 -10.39 4.82
C LEU A 174 17.46 -11.48 5.79
N TYR A 175 16.35 -12.19 5.46
CA TYR A 175 15.69 -13.17 6.33
C TYR A 175 15.59 -14.53 5.65
#